data_ce1e2d3f387169070bdb0589038d54a3
#
_entry.id   ce1e2d3f387169070bdb0589038d54a3
#
_cell.length_a   1.000
_cell.length_b   1.000
_cell.length_c   1.000
_cell.angle_alpha   90.00
_cell.angle_beta   90.00
_cell.angle_gamma   90.00
#
_symmetry.space_group_name_H-M   'P 1'
#
loop_
_entity.id
_entity.type
_entity.pdbx_description
1 polymer ?
#
loop_
_entity_poly.entity_id
_entity_poly.type
_entity_poly.pdbx_seq_one_letter_code
_entity_poly.pdbx_strand_id
1 'polypeptide(L)'
;MLYVICGIVLFLILLFIIIFLHFKKKYDFYFLKVSEANNNIEIIIEKKIEILLKIAQIIDKDKIKELEEFKGKELTSHQCYIELNSIGNKLLKEADDEEYESNKKLNNLIDRFDDNECDLKGVLKYYNDNAVEINNYKHKFPSNIVGFFLHYKELDIYKIEK
;
A
#
# COMPACT_ATOMS: atom_id res chain seq x y z
N MET A 1 -30.51 4.16 47.54
CA MET A 1 -30.15 5.00 46.37
C MET A 1 -28.68 4.86 45.97
N LEU A 2 -27.71 5.02 46.85
CA LEU A 2 -26.27 4.98 46.53
C LEU A 2 -25.85 3.67 45.85
N TYR A 3 -26.26 2.50 46.36
CA TYR A 3 -25.93 1.18 45.77
C TYR A 3 -26.47 1.00 44.34
N VAL A 4 -27.66 1.57 44.04
CA VAL A 4 -28.24 1.50 42.68
C VAL A 4 -27.42 2.34 41.70
N ILE A 5 -27.03 3.53 42.13
CA ILE A 5 -26.17 4.41 41.34
C ILE A 5 -24.81 3.75 41.07
N CYS A 6 -24.17 3.19 42.12
CA CYS A 6 -22.91 2.45 41.94
C CYS A 6 -23.07 1.24 40.98
N GLY A 7 -24.18 0.51 41.05
CA GLY A 7 -24.47 -0.60 40.14
C GLY A 7 -24.60 -0.16 38.70
N ILE A 8 -25.29 0.95 38.42
CA ILE A 8 -25.44 1.51 37.09
C ILE A 8 -24.09 1.98 36.54
N VAL A 9 -23.28 2.68 37.32
CA VAL A 9 -21.96 3.13 36.94
C VAL A 9 -21.04 1.95 36.57
N LEU A 10 -21.04 0.91 37.42
CA LEU A 10 -20.25 -0.30 37.15
C LEU A 10 -20.68 -0.99 35.86
N PHE A 11 -22.00 -1.09 35.61
CA PHE A 11 -22.53 -1.66 34.40
C PHE A 11 -22.10 -0.86 33.14
N LEU A 12 -22.14 0.47 33.20
CA LEU A 12 -21.71 1.33 32.09
C LEU A 12 -20.21 1.18 31.82
N ILE A 13 -19.37 1.06 32.85
CA ILE A 13 -17.93 0.82 32.71
C ILE A 13 -17.68 -0.52 32.03
N LEU A 14 -18.36 -1.58 32.45
CA LEU A 14 -18.23 -2.91 31.82
C LEU A 14 -18.65 -2.88 30.35
N LEU A 15 -19.77 -2.24 30.06
CA LEU A 15 -20.24 -2.08 28.68
C LEU A 15 -19.20 -1.32 27.82
N PHE A 16 -18.62 -0.24 28.34
CA PHE A 16 -17.58 0.51 27.66
C PHE A 16 -16.34 -0.37 27.39
N ILE A 17 -15.90 -1.17 28.37
CA ILE A 17 -14.76 -2.08 28.20
C ILE A 17 -15.02 -3.10 27.08
N ILE A 18 -16.22 -3.69 27.03
CA ILE A 18 -16.59 -4.66 26.00
C ILE A 18 -16.55 -4.01 24.60
N ILE A 19 -17.13 -2.83 24.47
CA ILE A 19 -17.13 -2.07 23.22
C ILE A 19 -15.69 -1.73 22.81
N PHE A 20 -14.88 -1.25 23.75
CA PHE A 20 -13.49 -0.90 23.52
C PHE A 20 -12.67 -2.09 22.99
N LEU A 21 -12.74 -3.24 23.68
CA LEU A 21 -12.03 -4.45 23.30
C LEU A 21 -12.49 -4.97 21.92
N HIS A 22 -13.80 -4.89 21.62
CA HIS A 22 -14.33 -5.30 20.32
C HIS A 22 -13.76 -4.47 19.17
N PHE A 23 -13.77 -3.15 19.29
CA PHE A 23 -13.25 -2.28 18.22
C PHE A 23 -11.73 -2.32 18.14
N LYS A 24 -11.02 -2.42 19.28
CA LYS A 24 -9.57 -2.63 19.27
C LYS A 24 -9.20 -3.90 18.49
N LYS A 25 -9.86 -5.04 18.78
CA LYS A 25 -9.58 -6.30 18.06
C LYS A 25 -9.82 -6.18 16.55
N LYS A 26 -10.88 -5.49 16.13
CA LYS A 26 -11.15 -5.24 14.71
C LYS A 26 -10.09 -4.35 14.07
N TYR A 27 -9.67 -3.28 14.74
CA TYR A 27 -8.60 -2.44 14.26
C TYR A 27 -7.29 -3.22 14.08
N ASP A 28 -6.87 -3.96 15.11
CA ASP A 28 -5.65 -4.76 15.08
C ASP A 28 -5.68 -5.76 13.89
N PHE A 29 -6.85 -6.33 13.61
CA PHE A 29 -7.04 -7.24 12.47
C PHE A 29 -6.81 -6.55 11.11
N TYR A 30 -7.41 -5.38 10.88
CA TYR A 30 -7.21 -4.65 9.63
C TYR A 30 -5.82 -4.04 9.53
N PHE A 31 -5.25 -3.60 10.66
CA PHE A 31 -3.89 -3.09 10.71
C PHE A 31 -2.86 -4.16 10.32
N LEU A 32 -3.05 -5.39 10.78
CA LEU A 32 -2.20 -6.52 10.38
C LEU A 32 -2.27 -6.75 8.86
N LYS A 33 -3.47 -6.71 8.27
CA LYS A 33 -3.66 -6.86 6.82
C LYS A 33 -3.00 -5.74 6.01
N VAL A 34 -3.09 -4.51 6.49
CA VAL A 34 -2.40 -3.36 5.87
C VAL A 34 -0.89 -3.52 5.95
N SER A 35 -0.36 -3.96 7.10
CA SER A 35 1.06 -4.23 7.28
C SER A 35 1.56 -5.34 6.35
N GLU A 36 0.79 -6.42 6.21
CA GLU A 36 1.08 -7.51 5.27
C GLU A 36 1.07 -7.01 3.81
N ALA A 37 0.08 -6.19 3.46
CA ALA A 37 0.00 -5.59 2.13
C ALA A 37 1.21 -4.68 1.84
N ASN A 38 1.64 -3.87 2.81
CA ASN A 38 2.83 -3.01 2.66
C ASN A 38 4.08 -3.82 2.38
N ASN A 39 4.31 -4.92 3.12
CA ASN A 39 5.45 -5.80 2.87
C ASN A 39 5.41 -6.40 1.45
N ASN A 40 4.22 -6.80 0.99
CA ASN A 40 4.06 -7.34 -0.36
C ASN A 40 4.26 -6.26 -1.44
N ILE A 41 3.77 -5.03 -1.21
CA ILE A 41 4.01 -3.87 -2.09
C ILE A 41 5.51 -3.63 -2.23
N GLU A 42 6.26 -3.63 -1.14
CA GLU A 42 7.71 -3.42 -1.15
C GLU A 42 8.43 -4.47 -2.02
N ILE A 43 8.13 -5.75 -1.83
CA ILE A 43 8.71 -6.85 -2.61
C ILE A 43 8.39 -6.70 -4.11
N ILE A 44 7.15 -6.32 -4.45
CA ILE A 44 6.74 -6.17 -5.86
C ILE A 44 7.41 -4.94 -6.49
N ILE A 45 7.55 -3.84 -5.74
CA ILE A 45 8.24 -2.63 -6.20
C ILE A 45 9.75 -2.92 -6.39
N GLU A 46 10.38 -3.66 -5.51
CA GLU A 46 11.78 -4.09 -5.71
C GLU A 46 11.96 -4.88 -7.01
N LYS A 47 11.07 -5.84 -7.29
CA LYS A 47 11.06 -6.58 -8.56
C LYS A 47 10.87 -5.65 -9.76
N LYS A 48 9.95 -4.68 -9.64
CA LYS A 48 9.72 -3.66 -10.68
C LYS A 48 10.99 -2.89 -11.00
N ILE A 49 11.70 -2.41 -9.98
CA ILE A 49 12.97 -1.71 -10.15
C ILE A 49 13.99 -2.60 -10.86
N GLU A 50 14.11 -3.88 -10.47
CA GLU A 50 15.03 -4.81 -11.14
C GLU A 50 14.68 -5.04 -12.62
N ILE A 51 13.40 -5.14 -12.96
CA ILE A 51 12.95 -5.30 -14.35
C ILE A 51 13.27 -4.03 -15.14
N LEU A 52 12.93 -2.85 -14.61
CA LEU A 52 13.21 -1.56 -15.25
C LEU A 52 14.70 -1.31 -15.45
N LEU A 53 15.56 -1.70 -14.50
CA LEU A 53 17.01 -1.63 -14.63
C LEU A 53 17.50 -2.48 -15.82
N LYS A 54 16.94 -3.68 -16.01
CA LYS A 54 17.29 -4.56 -17.14
C LYS A 54 16.80 -4.00 -18.47
N ILE A 55 15.64 -3.38 -18.49
CA ILE A 55 15.10 -2.67 -19.67
C ILE A 55 16.00 -1.47 -19.98
N ALA A 56 16.31 -0.64 -19.00
CA ALA A 56 17.19 0.53 -19.18
C ALA A 56 18.59 0.17 -19.69
N GLN A 57 19.13 -0.99 -19.31
CA GLN A 57 20.42 -1.48 -19.84
C GLN A 57 20.39 -1.72 -21.35
N ILE A 58 19.21 -2.00 -21.91
CA ILE A 58 19.04 -2.27 -23.35
C ILE A 58 18.74 -0.97 -24.13
N ILE A 59 17.90 -0.09 -23.54
CA ILE A 59 17.32 1.07 -24.23
C ILE A 59 18.09 2.35 -23.91
N ASP A 60 18.18 2.70 -22.61
CA ASP A 60 18.73 3.98 -22.14
C ASP A 60 19.52 3.81 -20.85
N LYS A 61 20.85 3.75 -20.97
CA LYS A 61 21.75 3.60 -19.85
C LYS A 61 21.75 4.79 -18.88
N ASP A 62 21.34 5.96 -19.32
CA ASP A 62 21.32 7.15 -18.47
C ASP A 62 20.21 7.03 -17.39
N LYS A 63 19.17 6.27 -17.67
CA LYS A 63 18.09 5.96 -16.72
C LYS A 63 18.50 5.01 -15.59
N ILE A 64 19.62 4.30 -15.73
CA ILE A 64 20.10 3.37 -14.70
C ILE A 64 20.38 4.12 -13.40
N LYS A 65 21.00 5.30 -13.46
CA LYS A 65 21.31 6.10 -12.26
C LYS A 65 20.03 6.56 -11.55
N GLU A 66 19.05 7.02 -12.32
CA GLU A 66 17.75 7.47 -11.81
C GLU A 66 17.02 6.32 -11.09
N LEU A 67 17.05 5.11 -11.65
CA LEU A 67 16.46 3.92 -11.03
C LEU A 67 17.24 3.42 -9.81
N GLU A 68 18.56 3.53 -9.82
CA GLU A 68 19.40 3.13 -8.67
C GLU A 68 19.19 4.02 -7.45
N GLU A 69 18.76 5.27 -7.62
CA GLU A 69 18.42 6.18 -6.53
C GLU A 69 17.21 5.71 -5.72
N PHE A 70 16.38 4.82 -6.27
CA PHE A 70 15.27 4.20 -5.51
C PHE A 70 15.76 3.16 -4.50
N LYS A 71 16.97 2.65 -4.65
CA LYS A 71 17.57 1.75 -3.66
C LYS A 71 17.82 2.53 -2.36
N GLY A 72 17.10 2.18 -1.31
CA GLY A 72 17.20 2.84 0.00
C GLY A 72 16.16 3.92 0.25
N LYS A 73 15.24 4.20 -0.68
CA LYS A 73 14.03 4.99 -0.43
C LYS A 73 12.96 4.13 0.26
N GLU A 74 12.00 4.78 0.91
CA GLU A 74 10.79 4.12 1.41
C GLU A 74 9.90 3.73 0.23
N LEU A 75 10.01 2.49 -0.24
CA LEU A 75 9.36 2.01 -1.47
C LEU A 75 7.83 1.98 -1.38
N THR A 76 7.29 1.89 -0.17
CA THR A 76 5.84 1.93 0.09
C THR A 76 5.28 3.34 0.15
N SER A 77 6.11 4.38 -0.02
CA SER A 77 5.62 5.75 -0.08
C SER A 77 4.83 5.99 -1.37
N HIS A 78 3.71 6.68 -1.25
CA HIS A 78 2.88 7.05 -2.40
C HIS A 78 3.67 7.85 -3.45
N GLN A 79 4.60 8.69 -3.00
CA GLN A 79 5.46 9.49 -3.87
C GLN A 79 6.42 8.60 -4.67
N CYS A 80 7.08 7.63 -4.03
CA CYS A 80 7.97 6.68 -4.68
C CYS A 80 7.22 5.88 -5.77
N TYR A 81 6.01 5.44 -5.49
CA TYR A 81 5.15 4.74 -6.44
C TYR A 81 4.87 5.60 -7.70
N ILE A 82 4.50 6.88 -7.53
CA ILE A 82 4.22 7.80 -8.65
C ILE A 82 5.48 8.06 -9.48
N GLU A 83 6.61 8.34 -8.84
CA GLU A 83 7.88 8.61 -9.52
C GLU A 83 8.32 7.40 -10.34
N LEU A 84 8.28 6.20 -9.76
CA LEU A 84 8.67 4.97 -10.42
C LEU A 84 7.77 4.63 -11.62
N ASN A 85 6.47 4.87 -11.50
CA ASN A 85 5.53 4.73 -12.64
C ASN A 85 5.86 5.70 -13.77
N SER A 86 6.21 6.94 -13.45
CA SER A 86 6.59 7.93 -14.48
C SER A 86 7.83 7.49 -15.25
N ILE A 87 8.85 6.94 -14.57
CA ILE A 87 10.07 6.44 -15.22
C ILE A 87 9.74 5.19 -16.04
N GLY A 88 8.99 4.25 -15.48
CA GLY A 88 8.60 3.03 -16.18
C GLY A 88 7.85 3.31 -17.47
N ASN A 89 6.86 4.20 -17.43
CA ASN A 89 6.09 4.58 -18.62
C ASN A 89 6.94 5.25 -19.71
N LYS A 90 7.98 6.02 -19.34
CA LYS A 90 8.91 6.60 -20.32
C LYS A 90 9.75 5.51 -20.99
N LEU A 91 10.34 4.61 -20.20
CA LEU A 91 11.15 3.50 -20.72
C LEU A 91 10.34 2.57 -21.62
N LEU A 92 9.08 2.27 -21.27
CA LEU A 92 8.22 1.43 -22.10
C LEU A 92 7.85 2.10 -23.42
N LYS A 93 7.65 3.43 -23.42
CA LYS A 93 7.43 4.20 -24.66
C LYS A 93 8.63 4.14 -25.59
N GLU A 94 9.85 4.24 -25.06
CA GLU A 94 11.08 4.12 -25.82
C GLU A 94 11.30 2.68 -26.31
N ALA A 95 10.84 1.68 -25.55
CA ALA A 95 10.88 0.26 -25.90
C ALA A 95 9.98 -0.11 -27.08
N ASP A 96 8.94 0.69 -27.34
CA ASP A 96 7.96 0.49 -28.43
C ASP A 96 8.47 0.99 -29.79
N ASP A 97 9.75 1.39 -29.88
CA ASP A 97 10.37 1.85 -31.11
C ASP A 97 10.67 0.67 -32.04
N GLU A 98 10.53 0.85 -33.39
CA GLU A 98 10.75 -0.18 -34.41
C GLU A 98 12.14 -0.85 -34.29
N GLU A 99 13.14 -0.13 -33.77
CA GLU A 99 14.49 -0.64 -33.51
C GLU A 99 14.53 -1.84 -32.57
N TYR A 100 13.58 -1.90 -31.62
CA TYR A 100 13.55 -2.91 -30.56
C TYR A 100 12.53 -4.03 -30.78
N GLU A 101 11.68 -3.93 -31.81
CA GLU A 101 10.55 -4.86 -32.07
C GLU A 101 10.98 -6.33 -32.16
N SER A 102 12.16 -6.60 -32.72
CA SER A 102 12.70 -7.97 -32.86
C SER A 102 13.51 -8.45 -31.65
N ASN A 103 13.66 -7.65 -30.59
CA ASN A 103 14.48 -7.99 -29.42
C ASN A 103 13.72 -8.90 -28.44
N LYS A 104 13.86 -10.22 -28.64
CA LYS A 104 13.21 -11.24 -27.80
C LYS A 104 13.49 -11.08 -26.29
N LYS A 105 14.66 -10.59 -25.91
CA LYS A 105 15.02 -10.38 -24.49
C LYS A 105 14.24 -9.21 -23.92
N LEU A 106 14.11 -8.14 -24.69
CA LEU A 106 13.33 -6.96 -24.26
C LEU A 106 11.85 -7.30 -24.15
N ASN A 107 11.28 -7.98 -25.14
CA ASN A 107 9.88 -8.40 -25.14
C ASN A 107 9.56 -9.27 -23.91
N ASN A 108 10.42 -10.22 -23.56
CA ASN A 108 10.25 -11.02 -22.32
C ASN A 108 10.33 -10.17 -21.04
N LEU A 109 11.13 -9.09 -21.03
CA LEU A 109 11.18 -8.17 -19.89
C LEU A 109 9.92 -7.32 -19.77
N ILE A 110 9.35 -6.90 -20.91
CA ILE A 110 8.07 -6.16 -20.96
C ILE A 110 6.93 -7.06 -20.45
N ASP A 111 6.82 -8.29 -20.92
CA ASP A 111 5.82 -9.26 -20.42
C ASP A 111 5.92 -9.41 -18.90
N ARG A 112 7.14 -9.56 -18.38
CA ARG A 112 7.36 -9.67 -16.92
C ARG A 112 7.05 -8.37 -16.16
N PHE A 113 7.22 -7.23 -16.80
CA PHE A 113 6.81 -5.95 -16.23
C PHE A 113 5.29 -5.86 -16.13
N ASP A 114 4.57 -6.27 -17.17
CA ASP A 114 3.11 -6.27 -17.19
C ASP A 114 2.52 -7.23 -16.14
N ASP A 115 3.09 -8.43 -15.99
CA ASP A 115 2.73 -9.36 -14.93
C ASP A 115 2.94 -8.72 -13.54
N ASN A 116 4.09 -8.07 -13.33
CA ASN A 116 4.40 -7.39 -12.07
C ASN A 116 3.44 -6.22 -11.78
N GLU A 117 3.03 -5.47 -12.81
CA GLU A 117 2.02 -4.40 -12.67
C GLU A 117 0.66 -4.96 -12.29
N CYS A 118 0.27 -6.11 -12.83
CA CYS A 118 -0.97 -6.77 -12.47
C CYS A 118 -0.95 -7.20 -10.99
N ASP A 119 0.14 -7.81 -10.55
CA ASP A 119 0.34 -8.21 -9.14
C ASP A 119 0.29 -6.97 -8.22
N LEU A 120 0.98 -5.89 -8.59
CA LEU A 120 1.02 -4.65 -7.84
C LEU A 120 -0.37 -4.04 -7.68
N LYS A 121 -1.15 -3.95 -8.76
CA LYS A 121 -2.53 -3.44 -8.73
C LYS A 121 -3.41 -4.28 -7.78
N GLY A 122 -3.24 -5.59 -7.79
CA GLY A 122 -3.96 -6.50 -6.89
C GLY A 122 -3.67 -6.21 -5.41
N VAL A 123 -2.38 -6.07 -5.06
CA VAL A 123 -1.96 -5.81 -3.68
C VAL A 123 -2.30 -4.39 -3.23
N LEU A 124 -2.18 -3.38 -4.11
CA LEU A 124 -2.61 -2.02 -3.82
C LEU A 124 -4.11 -1.93 -3.54
N LYS A 125 -4.92 -2.67 -4.31
CA LYS A 125 -6.36 -2.76 -4.04
C LYS A 125 -6.63 -3.38 -2.68
N TYR A 126 -5.96 -4.50 -2.36
CA TYR A 126 -6.11 -5.15 -1.06
C TYR A 126 -5.70 -4.22 0.10
N TYR A 127 -4.60 -3.46 -0.06
CA TYR A 127 -4.20 -2.44 0.89
C TYR A 127 -5.30 -1.39 1.06
N ASN A 128 -5.77 -0.80 -0.03
CA ASN A 128 -6.77 0.26 -0.02
C ASN A 128 -8.07 -0.19 0.67
N ASP A 129 -8.56 -1.38 0.36
CA ASP A 129 -9.79 -1.92 0.95
C ASP A 129 -9.66 -2.03 2.48
N ASN A 130 -8.51 -2.47 2.99
CA ASN A 130 -8.28 -2.57 4.43
C ASN A 130 -7.95 -1.23 5.10
N ALA A 131 -7.25 -0.31 4.41
CA ALA A 131 -6.97 1.04 4.89
C ALA A 131 -8.24 1.88 5.02
N VAL A 132 -9.19 1.75 4.08
CA VAL A 132 -10.51 2.39 4.17
C VAL A 132 -11.26 1.92 5.41
N GLU A 133 -11.21 0.63 5.75
CA GLU A 133 -11.83 0.13 6.98
C GLU A 133 -11.19 0.75 8.23
N ILE A 134 -9.86 0.86 8.30
CA ILE A 134 -9.16 1.54 9.40
C ILE A 134 -9.59 3.01 9.49
N ASN A 135 -9.60 3.73 8.38
CA ASN A 135 -9.98 5.14 8.34
C ASN A 135 -11.45 5.33 8.78
N ASN A 136 -12.34 4.39 8.43
CA ASN A 136 -13.72 4.40 8.90
C ASN A 136 -13.84 4.32 10.44
N TYR A 137 -12.95 3.58 11.13
CA TYR A 137 -12.97 3.52 12.59
C TYR A 137 -12.64 4.85 13.25
N LYS A 138 -11.92 5.74 12.58
CA LYS A 138 -11.63 7.09 13.06
C LYS A 138 -12.85 8.02 13.01
N HIS A 139 -13.77 7.78 12.08
CA HIS A 139 -14.87 8.71 11.79
C HIS A 139 -16.25 8.23 12.24
N LYS A 140 -16.46 6.93 12.46
CA LYS A 140 -17.76 6.36 12.81
C LYS A 140 -17.92 6.14 14.32
N PHE A 141 -19.10 6.54 14.86
CA PHE A 141 -19.48 6.20 16.24
C PHE A 141 -19.88 4.72 16.33
N PRO A 142 -19.53 3.99 17.40
CA PRO A 142 -18.75 4.39 18.58
C PRO A 142 -17.23 4.17 18.43
N SER A 143 -16.75 3.67 17.30
CA SER A 143 -15.33 3.33 17.07
C SER A 143 -14.39 4.54 17.13
N ASN A 144 -14.89 5.74 16.79
CA ASN A 144 -14.12 6.98 16.88
C ASN A 144 -13.64 7.30 18.31
N ILE A 145 -14.41 6.91 19.32
CA ILE A 145 -14.00 7.05 20.73
C ILE A 145 -12.76 6.17 20.99
N VAL A 146 -12.81 4.92 20.55
CA VAL A 146 -11.69 3.98 20.69
C VAL A 146 -10.48 4.47 19.88
N GLY A 147 -10.71 4.95 18.66
CA GLY A 147 -9.68 5.52 17.80
C GLY A 147 -8.99 6.73 18.42
N PHE A 148 -9.71 7.59 19.11
CA PHE A 148 -9.17 8.72 19.85
C PHE A 148 -8.22 8.26 20.98
N PHE A 149 -8.65 7.30 21.81
CA PHE A 149 -7.82 6.78 22.89
C PHE A 149 -6.57 6.03 22.40
N LEU A 150 -6.66 5.33 21.27
CA LEU A 150 -5.56 4.57 20.70
C LEU A 150 -4.71 5.38 19.70
N HIS A 151 -5.02 6.67 19.50
CA HIS A 151 -4.30 7.58 18.59
C HIS A 151 -4.17 7.01 17.17
N TYR A 152 -5.27 6.43 16.64
CA TYR A 152 -5.26 5.89 15.29
C TYR A 152 -4.92 6.95 14.25
N LYS A 153 -3.89 6.65 13.45
CA LYS A 153 -3.51 7.49 12.33
C LYS A 153 -4.36 7.12 11.12
N GLU A 154 -4.68 8.12 10.32
CA GLU A 154 -5.29 7.92 9.02
C GLU A 154 -4.24 7.41 8.04
N LEU A 155 -4.63 6.46 7.22
CA LEU A 155 -3.76 5.85 6.22
C LEU A 155 -4.05 6.45 4.86
N ASP A 156 -3.00 6.74 4.11
CA ASP A 156 -3.11 7.20 2.72
C ASP A 156 -3.64 6.07 1.83
N ILE A 157 -4.41 6.46 0.82
CA ILE A 157 -5.00 5.54 -0.16
C ILE A 157 -4.24 5.69 -1.48
N TYR A 158 -3.75 4.60 -2.03
CA TYR A 158 -3.09 4.60 -3.33
C TYR A 158 -4.08 4.87 -4.46
N LYS A 159 -3.70 5.78 -5.38
CA LYS A 159 -4.43 5.96 -6.64
C LYS A 159 -4.00 4.85 -7.60
N ILE A 160 -4.93 3.97 -7.94
CA ILE A 160 -4.70 2.90 -8.92
C ILE A 160 -5.17 3.44 -10.26
N GLU A 161 -4.22 3.65 -11.19
CA GLU A 161 -4.53 4.00 -12.57
C GLU A 161 -5.24 2.83 -13.27
N LYS A 162 -6.27 3.17 -14.04
CA LYS A 162 -7.10 2.20 -14.76
C LYS A 162 -6.39 1.72 -16.02
#